data_161769fd604ea72ebd3d1d9af6fd1d9b
#
_entry.id   161769fd604ea72ebd3d1d9af6fd1d9b
#
_cell.length_a   1.000
_cell.length_b   1.000
_cell.length_c   1.000
_cell.angle_alpha   90.00
_cell.angle_beta   90.00
_cell.angle_gamma   90.00
#
_symmetry.space_group_name_H-M   'P 1'
#
loop_
_entity.id
_entity.type
_entity.pdbx_description
1 polymer ?
#
loop_
_entity_poly.entity_id
_entity_poly.type
_entity_poly.pdbx_seq_one_letter_code
_entity_poly.pdbx_strand_id
1 'polypeptide(L)'
;MKKYVRLPNTHDRSLKAWSAVDEHIQKHLEEAEYNLTNLSIFHDRFGYLTCNLIAHKPITIAYLESQRQSILRNASTNWISLDNLNVISILEDIPSGGSVSIMKVPKSLDLFRLYLIKLIDILPLDSVVIAG
;
A
#
# COMPACT_ATOMS: atom_id res chain seq x y z
N MET A 1 18.75 3.13 -5.59
CA MET A 1 17.60 2.26 -5.96
C MET A 1 17.12 1.53 -4.72
N LYS A 2 15.81 1.54 -4.47
CA LYS A 2 15.22 0.82 -3.34
C LYS A 2 15.23 -0.68 -3.57
N LYS A 3 15.38 -1.44 -2.50
CA LYS A 3 15.37 -2.91 -2.54
C LYS A 3 14.15 -3.45 -1.81
N TYR A 4 13.50 -4.44 -2.40
CA TYR A 4 12.33 -5.11 -1.83
C TYR A 4 12.53 -6.61 -1.85
N VAL A 5 12.09 -7.28 -0.79
CA VAL A 5 12.13 -8.74 -0.69
C VAL A 5 10.77 -9.28 -0.32
N ARG A 6 10.47 -10.47 -0.81
CA ARG A 6 9.30 -11.23 -0.39
C ARG A 6 9.61 -11.98 0.90
N LEU A 7 8.61 -12.09 1.76
CA LEU A 7 8.68 -12.91 2.96
C LEU A 7 7.61 -14.00 2.90
N PRO A 8 7.98 -15.28 3.05
CA PRO A 8 9.37 -15.77 3.16
C PRO A 8 10.16 -15.58 1.88
N ASN A 9 11.48 -15.52 2.00
CA ASN A 9 12.36 -15.40 0.83
C ASN A 9 12.16 -16.56 -0.13
N THR A 10 12.30 -16.28 -1.42
CA THR A 10 12.21 -17.28 -2.47
C THR A 10 13.37 -17.12 -3.44
N HIS A 11 13.80 -18.25 -4.03
CA HIS A 11 14.79 -18.29 -5.10
C HIS A 11 14.15 -18.32 -6.48
N ASP A 12 12.83 -18.35 -6.57
CA ASP A 12 12.11 -18.30 -7.83
C ASP A 12 12.19 -16.90 -8.41
N ARG A 13 12.89 -16.75 -9.52
CA ARG A 13 13.12 -15.46 -10.19
C ARG A 13 11.85 -14.84 -10.78
N SER A 14 10.79 -15.64 -10.97
CA SER A 14 9.52 -15.14 -11.45
C SER A 14 8.72 -14.42 -10.34
N LEU A 15 9.10 -14.63 -9.07
CA LEU A 15 8.41 -14.07 -7.91
C LEU A 15 9.14 -12.83 -7.40
N LYS A 16 8.66 -11.68 -7.79
CA LYS A 16 9.21 -10.38 -7.35
C LYS A 16 8.45 -9.85 -6.15
N ALA A 17 9.11 -8.97 -5.38
CA ALA A 17 8.48 -8.24 -4.27
C ALA A 17 7.52 -7.14 -4.75
N TRP A 18 7.51 -6.85 -6.02
CA TRP A 18 6.57 -5.91 -6.65
C TRP A 18 6.16 -6.46 -8.02
N SER A 19 5.09 -5.90 -8.58
CA SER A 19 4.54 -6.31 -9.86
C SER A 19 4.54 -5.15 -10.86
N ALA A 20 4.24 -5.46 -12.13
CA ALA A 20 4.03 -4.43 -13.14
C ALA A 20 2.89 -3.47 -12.76
N VAL A 21 1.89 -3.96 -12.03
CA VAL A 21 0.79 -3.13 -11.52
C VAL A 21 1.30 -2.08 -10.54
N ASP A 22 2.20 -2.45 -9.63
CA ASP A 22 2.80 -1.51 -8.69
C ASP A 22 3.54 -0.39 -9.42
N GLU A 23 4.35 -0.74 -10.40
CA GLU A 23 5.07 0.23 -11.22
C GLU A 23 4.13 1.13 -12.00
N HIS A 24 3.07 0.57 -12.54
CA HIS A 24 2.07 1.31 -13.31
C HIS A 24 1.31 2.31 -12.43
N ILE A 25 0.91 1.91 -11.25
CA ILE A 25 0.24 2.80 -10.29
C ILE A 25 1.17 3.95 -9.91
N GLN A 26 2.42 3.65 -9.58
CA GLN A 26 3.38 4.68 -9.21
C GLN A 26 3.59 5.67 -10.35
N LYS A 27 3.76 5.18 -11.57
CA LYS A 27 3.94 6.03 -12.75
C LYS A 27 2.72 6.93 -12.99
N HIS A 28 1.52 6.37 -12.85
CA HIS A 28 0.29 7.14 -12.98
C HIS A 28 0.23 8.28 -11.96
N LEU A 29 0.61 8.03 -10.72
CA LEU A 29 0.64 9.06 -9.67
C LEU A 29 1.69 10.13 -9.93
N GLU A 30 2.83 9.77 -10.51
CA GLU A 30 3.88 10.71 -10.87
C GLU A 30 3.46 11.62 -12.02
N GLU A 31 2.72 11.09 -13.00
CA GLU A 31 2.27 11.80 -14.18
C GLU A 31 1.02 12.65 -13.91
N ALA A 32 0.17 12.22 -13.00
CA ALA A 32 -1.06 12.92 -12.63
C ALA A 32 -0.81 13.81 -11.41
N GLU A 33 -1.32 15.02 -11.45
CA GLU A 33 -1.14 15.99 -10.36
C GLU A 33 -2.21 15.83 -9.28
N TYR A 34 -2.23 14.65 -8.63
CA TYR A 34 -3.15 14.40 -7.52
C TYR A 34 -2.65 15.02 -6.22
N ASN A 35 -3.58 15.44 -5.39
CA ASN A 35 -3.30 15.78 -4.00
C ASN A 35 -3.23 14.49 -3.19
N LEU A 36 -2.03 14.13 -2.72
CA LEU A 36 -1.79 12.89 -1.98
C LEU A 36 -1.81 13.06 -0.46
N THR A 37 -2.37 14.16 0.04
CA THR A 37 -2.59 14.34 1.48
C THR A 37 -3.56 13.27 2.00
N ASN A 38 -3.23 12.64 3.12
CA ASN A 38 -4.02 11.55 3.71
C ASN A 38 -4.22 10.36 2.77
N LEU A 39 -3.24 10.08 1.92
CA LEU A 39 -3.24 8.92 1.03
C LEU A 39 -3.41 7.63 1.84
N SER A 40 -4.34 6.78 1.44
CA SER A 40 -4.46 5.43 1.98
C SER A 40 -4.12 4.39 0.93
N ILE A 41 -3.42 3.33 1.35
CA ILE A 41 -2.98 2.24 0.47
C ILE A 41 -3.46 0.92 1.07
N PHE A 42 -4.28 0.20 0.31
CA PHE A 42 -4.80 -1.10 0.70
C PHE A 42 -4.07 -2.22 -0.04
N HIS A 43 -3.59 -3.19 0.71
CA HIS A 43 -3.01 -4.43 0.19
C HIS A 43 -1.66 -4.24 -0.53
N ASP A 44 -0.80 -3.39 0.02
CA ASP A 44 0.58 -3.23 -0.46
C ASP A 44 1.47 -4.30 0.20
N ARG A 45 1.43 -5.51 -0.35
CA ARG A 45 1.92 -6.74 0.32
C ARG A 45 3.35 -6.66 0.84
N PHE A 46 4.26 -6.03 0.11
CA PHE A 46 5.68 -5.96 0.46
C PHE A 46 6.17 -4.54 0.68
N GLY A 47 5.30 -3.55 0.53
CA GLY A 47 5.63 -2.18 0.82
C GLY A 47 6.19 -1.37 -0.34
N TYR A 48 6.10 -1.85 -1.57
CA TYR A 48 6.63 -1.12 -2.73
C TYR A 48 6.03 0.28 -2.84
N LEU A 49 4.70 0.39 -2.83
CA LEU A 49 4.02 1.68 -2.93
C LEU A 49 4.20 2.51 -1.67
N THR A 50 4.11 1.90 -0.51
CA THR A 50 4.30 2.58 0.78
C THR A 50 5.67 3.24 0.84
N CYS A 51 6.72 2.52 0.48
CA CYS A 51 8.08 3.03 0.52
C CYS A 51 8.34 4.09 -0.56
N ASN A 52 7.84 3.88 -1.77
CA ASN A 52 8.03 4.84 -2.85
C ASN A 52 7.22 6.13 -2.67
N LEU A 53 6.14 6.08 -1.90
CA LEU A 53 5.28 7.22 -1.62
C LEU A 53 5.46 7.77 -0.21
N ILE A 54 6.53 7.37 0.48
CA ILE A 54 6.74 7.71 1.90
C ILE A 54 6.78 9.21 2.17
N ALA A 55 7.19 10.02 1.21
CA ALA A 55 7.19 11.48 1.33
C ALA A 55 5.79 12.05 1.60
N HIS A 56 4.74 11.34 1.18
CA HIS A 56 3.36 11.71 1.41
C HIS A 56 2.77 11.15 2.71
N LYS A 57 3.57 10.39 3.46
CA LYS A 57 3.19 9.76 4.73
C LYS A 57 1.89 8.97 4.62
N PRO A 58 1.81 7.99 3.70
CA PRO A 58 0.57 7.24 3.50
C PRO A 58 0.21 6.40 4.70
N ILE A 59 -1.09 6.14 4.84
CA ILE A 59 -1.60 5.14 5.78
C ILE A 59 -1.78 3.85 5.00
N THR A 60 -1.06 2.81 5.37
CA THR A 60 -1.11 1.52 4.69
C THR A 60 -1.90 0.53 5.54
N ILE A 61 -2.89 -0.10 4.93
CA ILE A 61 -3.78 -1.04 5.58
C ILE A 61 -3.36 -2.46 5.22
N ALA A 62 -2.91 -3.22 6.21
CA ALA A 62 -2.46 -4.58 6.05
C ALA A 62 -3.50 -5.56 6.60
N TYR A 63 -3.67 -6.71 5.93
CA TYR A 63 -4.58 -7.75 6.37
C TYR A 63 -3.93 -8.68 7.40
N LEU A 64 -2.70 -9.11 7.14
CA LEU A 64 -1.96 -10.04 8.00
C LEU A 64 -0.75 -9.36 8.63
N GLU A 65 -0.40 -9.81 9.83
CA GLU A 65 0.82 -9.34 10.51
C GLU A 65 2.08 -9.63 9.67
N SER A 66 2.09 -10.72 8.92
CA SER A 66 3.20 -11.03 8.02
C SER A 66 3.38 -9.97 6.92
N GLN A 67 2.30 -9.38 6.43
CA GLN A 67 2.36 -8.27 5.48
C GLN A 67 2.94 -7.02 6.14
N ARG A 68 2.48 -6.71 7.35
CA ARG A 68 3.02 -5.59 8.12
C ARG A 68 4.52 -5.74 8.33
N GLN A 69 4.97 -6.91 8.73
CA GLN A 69 6.40 -7.20 8.93
C GLN A 69 7.18 -7.07 7.63
N SER A 70 6.65 -7.53 6.51
CA SER A 70 7.28 -7.37 5.19
C SER A 70 7.48 -5.90 4.83
N ILE A 71 6.47 -5.06 5.07
CA ILE A 71 6.54 -3.63 4.80
C ILE A 71 7.61 -2.97 5.69
N LEU A 72 7.59 -3.26 6.99
CA LEU A 72 8.56 -2.70 7.94
C LEU A 72 9.99 -3.11 7.59
N ARG A 73 10.20 -4.36 7.20
CA ARG A 73 11.51 -4.86 6.81
C ARG A 73 12.03 -4.20 5.54
N ASN A 74 11.20 -4.08 4.51
CA ASN A 74 11.59 -3.42 3.27
C ASN A 74 11.85 -1.92 3.48
N ALA A 75 11.08 -1.28 4.33
CA ALA A 75 11.33 0.11 4.71
C ALA A 75 12.71 0.26 5.39
N SER A 76 13.01 -0.59 6.35
CA SER A 76 14.30 -0.59 7.04
C SER A 76 15.47 -0.83 6.08
N THR A 77 15.32 -1.78 5.14
CA THR A 77 16.33 -2.08 4.12
C THR A 77 16.60 -0.88 3.21
N ASN A 78 15.61 -0.03 3.00
CA ASN A 78 15.71 1.17 2.17
C ASN A 78 15.98 2.45 2.97
N TRP A 79 16.44 2.31 4.21
CA TRP A 79 16.81 3.44 5.10
C TRP A 79 15.65 4.37 5.42
N ILE A 80 14.42 3.85 5.41
CA ILE A 80 13.23 4.61 5.79
C ILE A 80 13.03 4.45 7.30
N SER A 81 12.93 5.57 8.00
CA SER A 81 12.65 5.57 9.44
C SER A 81 11.27 4.99 9.71
N LEU A 82 11.17 4.09 10.69
CA LEU A 82 9.90 3.52 11.12
C LEU A 82 8.94 4.59 11.67
N ASP A 83 9.46 5.72 12.13
CA ASP A 83 8.64 6.85 12.59
C ASP A 83 7.83 7.50 11.47
N ASN A 84 8.25 7.32 10.22
CA ASN A 84 7.54 7.84 9.05
C ASN A 84 6.52 6.85 8.49
N LEU A 85 6.48 5.63 9.03
CA LEU A 85 5.56 4.58 8.58
C LEU A 85 4.30 4.56 9.43
N ASN A 86 3.19 4.39 8.77
CA ASN A 86 1.90 4.19 9.42
C ASN A 86 1.22 2.98 8.77
N VAL A 87 1.53 1.79 9.29
CA VAL A 87 0.97 0.53 8.81
C VAL A 87 0.03 0.00 9.88
N ILE A 88 -1.25 -0.05 9.56
CA ILE A 88 -2.30 -0.48 10.48
C ILE A 88 -2.98 -1.76 9.99
N SER A 89 -3.56 -2.50 10.94
CA SER A 89 -4.37 -3.66 10.62
C SER A 89 -5.73 -3.24 10.08
N ILE A 90 -6.29 -4.04 9.16
CA ILE A 90 -7.66 -3.86 8.69
C ILE A 90 -8.69 -3.96 9.83
N LEU A 91 -8.30 -4.56 10.97
CA LEU A 91 -9.15 -4.68 12.15
C LEU A 91 -9.13 -3.45 13.04
N GLU A 92 -8.20 -2.54 12.82
CA GLU A 92 -8.13 -1.27 13.56
C GLU A 92 -9.03 -0.23 12.91
N ASP A 93 -9.34 0.82 13.67
CA ASP A 93 -10.06 1.97 13.12
C ASP A 93 -9.17 2.68 12.09
N ILE A 94 -9.70 2.82 10.87
CA ILE A 94 -8.97 3.47 9.78
C ILE A 94 -9.38 4.94 9.74
N PRO A 95 -8.41 5.88 9.78
CA PRO A 95 -8.72 7.30 9.68
C PRO A 95 -9.39 7.64 8.34
N SER A 96 -10.14 8.72 8.32
CA SER A 96 -10.74 9.23 7.08
C SER A 96 -9.68 9.44 6.01
N GLY A 97 -9.97 8.98 4.80
CA GLY A 97 -9.06 9.10 3.67
C GLY A 97 -8.96 10.51 3.12
N GLY A 98 -8.03 10.71 2.20
CA GLY A 98 -7.88 11.95 1.44
C GLY A 98 -8.52 11.86 0.06
N SER A 99 -8.09 12.72 -0.83
CA SER A 99 -8.62 12.78 -2.21
C SER A 99 -8.29 11.55 -3.03
N VAL A 100 -7.27 10.79 -2.67
CA VAL A 100 -6.81 9.59 -3.39
C VAL A 100 -6.65 8.43 -2.43
N SER A 101 -7.16 7.28 -2.83
CA SER A 101 -6.90 6.00 -2.17
C SER A 101 -6.43 4.98 -3.22
N ILE A 102 -5.50 4.13 -2.84
CA ILE A 102 -4.97 3.08 -3.70
C ILE A 102 -5.44 1.74 -3.17
N MET A 103 -5.93 0.88 -4.07
CA MET A 103 -6.32 -0.49 -3.75
C MET A 103 -5.58 -1.45 -4.66
N LYS A 104 -4.68 -2.25 -4.11
CA LYS A 104 -4.16 -3.41 -4.81
C LYS A 104 -5.21 -4.52 -4.71
N VAL A 105 -5.73 -4.95 -5.84
CA VAL A 105 -6.82 -5.92 -5.85
C VAL A 105 -6.28 -7.30 -5.46
N PRO A 106 -6.74 -7.88 -4.33
CA PRO A 106 -6.31 -9.21 -3.93
C PRO A 106 -6.96 -10.30 -4.79
N LYS A 107 -6.36 -11.48 -4.82
CA LYS A 107 -6.93 -12.63 -5.55
C LYS A 107 -8.16 -13.20 -4.86
N SER A 108 -8.23 -13.09 -3.53
CA SER A 108 -9.38 -13.56 -2.76
C SER A 108 -10.54 -12.59 -2.88
N LEU A 109 -11.69 -13.08 -3.35
CA LEU A 109 -12.89 -12.26 -3.46
C LEU A 109 -13.39 -11.80 -2.08
N ASP A 110 -13.31 -12.66 -1.07
CA ASP A 110 -13.73 -12.32 0.29
C ASP A 110 -12.87 -11.22 0.89
N LEU A 111 -11.57 -11.29 0.69
CA LEU A 111 -10.65 -10.24 1.13
C LEU A 111 -10.90 -8.94 0.37
N PHE A 112 -11.14 -9.00 -0.92
CA PHE A 112 -11.46 -7.83 -1.73
C PHE A 112 -12.73 -7.13 -1.23
N ARG A 113 -13.77 -7.90 -0.91
CA ARG A 113 -15.01 -7.35 -0.34
C ARG A 113 -14.75 -6.67 1.00
N LEU A 114 -13.96 -7.27 1.87
CA LEU A 114 -13.61 -6.69 3.16
C LEU A 114 -12.88 -5.36 2.99
N TYR A 115 -11.89 -5.31 2.10
CA TYR A 115 -11.20 -4.06 1.79
C TYR A 115 -12.13 -2.99 1.23
N LEU A 116 -13.05 -3.36 0.34
CA LEU A 116 -14.01 -2.41 -0.23
C LEU A 116 -14.92 -1.82 0.82
N ILE A 117 -15.41 -2.63 1.76
CA ILE A 117 -16.25 -2.16 2.87
C ILE A 117 -15.48 -1.12 3.69
N LYS A 118 -14.24 -1.41 4.05
CA LYS A 118 -13.39 -0.50 4.82
C LYS A 118 -13.07 0.77 4.04
N LEU A 119 -12.78 0.64 2.74
CA LEU A 119 -12.50 1.78 1.89
C LEU A 119 -13.70 2.72 1.78
N ILE A 120 -14.89 2.19 1.56
CA ILE A 120 -16.12 3.00 1.44
C ILE A 120 -16.35 3.83 2.71
N ASP A 121 -16.08 3.26 3.88
CA ASP A 121 -16.28 3.96 5.16
C ASP A 121 -15.37 5.19 5.32
N ILE A 122 -14.23 5.23 4.64
CA ILE A 122 -13.26 6.32 4.81
C ILE A 122 -13.21 7.29 3.63
N LEU A 123 -13.90 6.97 2.52
CA LEU A 123 -13.85 7.81 1.31
C LEU A 123 -14.59 9.14 1.51
N PRO A 124 -13.91 10.29 1.30
CA PRO A 124 -14.62 11.56 1.20
C PRO A 124 -15.36 11.68 -0.13
N LEU A 125 -16.27 12.64 -0.21
CA LEU A 125 -16.93 12.98 -1.48
C LEU A 125 -15.87 13.46 -2.49
N ASP A 126 -16.09 13.16 -3.77
CA ASP A 126 -15.22 13.57 -4.86
C ASP A 126 -13.79 12.99 -4.78
N SER A 127 -13.62 11.89 -4.07
CA SER A 127 -12.35 11.20 -4.01
C SER A 127 -12.14 10.25 -5.20
N VAL A 128 -10.88 9.91 -5.47
CA VAL A 128 -10.48 9.00 -6.53
C VAL A 128 -9.91 7.73 -5.91
N VAL A 129 -10.32 6.58 -6.44
CA VAL A 129 -9.74 5.28 -6.08
C VAL A 129 -8.98 4.75 -7.29
N ILE A 130 -7.70 4.45 -7.07
CA ILE A 130 -6.86 3.83 -8.09
C ILE A 130 -6.71 2.36 -7.71
N ALA A 131 -7.21 1.48 -8.55
CA ALA A 131 -7.22 0.04 -8.29
C ALA A 131 -6.50 -0.73 -9.39
N GLY A 132 -5.82 -1.77 -8.96
CA GLY A 132 -5.13 -2.64 -9.90
C GLY A 132 -4.70 -3.97 -9.31
#